data_bdd45c6776d041ba66d41adf4227cad3
#
_entry.id   bdd45c6776d041ba66d41adf4227cad3
#
_cell.length_a   1.000
_cell.length_b   1.000
_cell.length_c   1.000
_cell.angle_alpha   90.00
_cell.angle_beta   90.00
_cell.angle_gamma   90.00
#
_symmetry.space_group_name_H-M   'P 1'
#
loop_
_entity.id
_entity.type
_entity.pdbx_description
1 polymer ?
#
loop_
_entity_poly.entity_id
_entity_poly.type
_entity_poly.pdbx_seq_one_letter_code
_entity_poly.pdbx_strand_id
1 'polypeptide(L)'
;MKAVIFDFDGTLTQKKNHLWKRIWKELGYDVGVESYYINLYNKFLNNEISHKEWCDLTCDAFMKKGFSKEHFDEMIKEISLINGAADLIKQLSEQNIDVRVVSGNISYVIKRVLGETANYVNEIKANEFLFDKNGVIHKIVGTKYDYEGKAKYI
;
A
#
# COMPACT_ATOMS: atom_id res chain seq x y z
N MET A 1 5.88 -18.65 20.55
CA MET A 1 5.17 -17.41 20.25
C MET A 1 4.19 -17.71 19.14
N LYS A 2 2.93 -17.28 19.26
CA LYS A 2 1.93 -17.42 18.19
C LYS A 2 1.83 -16.09 17.46
N ALA A 3 1.78 -16.11 16.12
CA ALA A 3 1.61 -14.93 15.31
C ALA A 3 0.50 -15.13 14.29
N VAL A 4 -0.18 -14.04 13.94
CA VAL A 4 -1.14 -13.98 12.84
C VAL A 4 -0.70 -12.86 11.90
N ILE A 5 -0.60 -13.18 10.62
CA ILE A 5 -0.21 -12.25 9.57
C ILE A 5 -1.40 -12.03 8.65
N PHE A 6 -1.87 -10.80 8.57
CA PHE A 6 -2.96 -10.40 7.68
C PHE A 6 -2.43 -9.79 6.39
N ASP A 7 -3.05 -10.13 5.28
CA ASP A 7 -3.08 -9.27 4.10
C ASP A 7 -4.06 -8.11 4.34
N PHE A 8 -3.95 -7.03 3.59
CA PHE A 8 -4.80 -5.86 3.77
C PHE A 8 -5.94 -5.80 2.75
N ASP A 9 -5.61 -5.71 1.46
CA ASP A 9 -6.60 -5.52 0.41
C ASP A 9 -7.44 -6.78 0.16
N GLY A 10 -8.76 -6.66 0.36
CA GLY A 10 -9.69 -7.79 0.22
C GLY A 10 -9.62 -8.82 1.34
N THR A 11 -8.86 -8.55 2.41
CA THR A 11 -8.80 -9.35 3.63
C THR A 11 -9.29 -8.54 4.82
N LEU A 12 -8.59 -7.46 5.18
CA LEU A 12 -9.03 -6.51 6.20
C LEU A 12 -9.97 -5.44 5.64
N THR A 13 -9.97 -5.21 4.33
CA THR A 13 -10.89 -4.31 3.62
C THR A 13 -11.82 -5.08 2.68
N GLN A 14 -12.98 -4.49 2.36
CA GLN A 14 -14.04 -5.18 1.58
C GLN A 14 -13.64 -5.56 0.15
N LYS A 15 -12.75 -4.79 -0.50
CA LYS A 15 -12.36 -4.97 -1.91
C LYS A 15 -10.89 -4.67 -2.11
N LYS A 16 -10.30 -5.28 -3.13
CA LYS A 16 -9.04 -4.79 -3.69
C LYS A 16 -9.27 -3.40 -4.26
N ASN A 17 -8.68 -2.40 -3.64
CA ASN A 17 -8.89 -1.00 -4.02
C ASN A 17 -8.15 -0.61 -5.30
N HIS A 18 -7.27 -1.48 -5.81
CA HIS A 18 -6.40 -1.18 -6.96
C HIS A 18 -5.77 0.21 -6.86
N LEU A 19 -5.34 0.58 -5.65
CA LEU A 19 -4.97 1.94 -5.30
C LEU A 19 -3.90 2.52 -6.22
N TRP A 20 -2.87 1.74 -6.56
CA TRP A 20 -1.83 2.16 -7.50
C TRP A 20 -2.41 2.60 -8.85
N LYS A 21 -3.27 1.77 -9.45
CA LYS A 21 -3.94 2.09 -10.72
C LYS A 21 -4.84 3.32 -10.60
N ARG A 22 -5.53 3.47 -9.45
CA ARG A 22 -6.36 4.66 -9.18
C ARG A 22 -5.53 5.93 -9.15
N ILE A 23 -4.37 5.93 -8.48
CA ILE A 23 -3.50 7.10 -8.43
C ILE A 23 -3.08 7.51 -9.85
N TRP A 24 -2.62 6.57 -10.67
CA TRP A 24 -2.27 6.85 -12.06
C TRP A 24 -3.41 7.50 -12.82
N LYS A 25 -4.62 6.94 -12.70
CA LYS A 25 -5.82 7.45 -13.37
C LYS A 25 -6.22 8.84 -12.87
N GLU A 26 -6.23 9.07 -11.56
CA GLU A 26 -6.58 10.36 -10.95
C GLU A 26 -5.59 11.47 -11.35
N LEU A 27 -4.33 11.12 -11.58
CA LEU A 27 -3.32 12.03 -12.09
C LEU A 27 -3.42 12.30 -13.61
N GLY A 28 -4.45 11.74 -14.27
CA GLY A 28 -4.71 11.95 -15.70
C GLY A 28 -3.84 11.10 -16.62
N TYR A 29 -3.20 10.07 -16.11
CA TYR A 29 -2.49 9.10 -16.96
C TYR A 29 -3.46 8.09 -17.56
N ASP A 30 -3.19 7.68 -18.80
CA ASP A 30 -3.83 6.51 -19.37
C ASP A 30 -3.41 5.24 -18.59
N VAL A 31 -4.37 4.36 -18.35
CA VAL A 31 -4.18 3.09 -17.64
C VAL A 31 -4.65 1.89 -18.49
N GLY A 32 -4.81 2.09 -19.79
CA GLY A 32 -5.12 1.05 -20.77
C GLY A 32 -3.94 0.13 -21.07
N VAL A 33 -4.16 -0.89 -21.87
CA VAL A 33 -3.21 -1.98 -22.15
C VAL A 33 -1.88 -1.48 -22.73
N GLU A 34 -1.90 -0.41 -23.54
CA GLU A 34 -0.70 0.17 -24.17
C GLU A 34 -0.16 1.39 -23.40
N SER A 35 -0.69 1.67 -22.21
CA SER A 35 -0.30 2.82 -21.42
C SER A 35 1.11 2.72 -20.85
N TYR A 36 1.70 3.87 -20.52
CA TYR A 36 2.98 3.94 -19.80
C TYR A 36 2.93 3.17 -18.49
N TYR A 37 1.82 3.28 -17.76
CA TYR A 37 1.58 2.53 -16.51
C TYR A 37 1.72 1.01 -16.71
N ILE A 38 1.02 0.45 -17.70
CA ILE A 38 1.06 -0.99 -17.96
C ILE A 38 2.43 -1.43 -18.50
N ASN A 39 3.04 -0.63 -19.38
CA ASN A 39 4.38 -0.93 -19.89
C ASN A 39 5.42 -0.95 -18.77
N LEU A 40 5.37 0.00 -17.85
CA LEU A 40 6.26 0.05 -16.70
C LEU A 40 6.06 -1.16 -15.78
N TYR A 41 4.81 -1.52 -15.53
CA TYR A 41 4.46 -2.69 -14.72
C TYR A 41 4.92 -4.00 -15.35
N ASN A 42 4.74 -4.16 -16.67
CA ASN A 42 5.20 -5.33 -17.40
C ASN A 42 6.73 -5.47 -17.38
N LYS A 43 7.48 -4.37 -17.54
CA LYS A 43 8.94 -4.38 -17.38
C LYS A 43 9.38 -4.88 -16.01
N PHE A 44 8.69 -4.46 -14.96
CA PHE A 44 8.94 -4.96 -13.61
C PHE A 44 8.62 -6.46 -13.50
N LEU A 45 7.47 -6.91 -13.99
CA LEU A 45 7.08 -8.34 -13.96
C LEU A 45 8.04 -9.24 -14.75
N ASN A 46 8.58 -8.74 -15.85
CA ASN A 46 9.53 -9.46 -16.71
C ASN A 46 10.98 -9.38 -16.18
N ASN A 47 11.22 -8.75 -15.01
CA ASN A 47 12.54 -8.49 -14.44
C ASN A 47 13.47 -7.65 -15.36
N GLU A 48 12.90 -6.84 -16.24
CA GLU A 48 13.65 -5.89 -17.08
C GLU A 48 14.11 -4.66 -16.26
N ILE A 49 13.34 -4.33 -15.21
CA ILE A 49 13.68 -3.32 -14.20
C ILE A 49 13.49 -3.90 -12.81
N SER A 50 14.28 -3.43 -11.86
CA SER A 50 14.14 -3.79 -10.45
C SER A 50 12.88 -3.14 -9.83
N HIS A 51 12.43 -3.67 -8.68
CA HIS A 51 11.34 -3.05 -7.92
C HIS A 51 11.68 -1.62 -7.51
N LYS A 52 12.96 -1.36 -7.16
CA LYS A 52 13.41 0.00 -6.85
C LYS A 52 13.27 0.94 -8.03
N GLU A 53 13.72 0.52 -9.22
CA GLU A 53 13.58 1.32 -10.45
C GLU A 53 12.11 1.58 -10.80
N TRP A 54 11.25 0.57 -10.63
CA TRP A 54 9.81 0.73 -10.81
C TRP A 54 9.23 1.78 -9.85
N CYS A 55 9.63 1.78 -8.58
CA CYS A 55 9.23 2.77 -7.59
C CYS A 55 9.74 4.17 -7.95
N ASP A 56 11.00 4.30 -8.36
CA ASP A 56 11.61 5.58 -8.72
C ASP A 56 10.91 6.20 -9.94
N LEU A 57 10.67 5.41 -11.01
CA LEU A 57 9.97 5.87 -12.21
C LEU A 57 8.50 6.21 -11.95
N THR A 58 7.83 5.46 -11.09
CA THR A 58 6.48 5.76 -10.65
C THR A 58 6.44 7.07 -9.86
N CYS A 59 7.39 7.26 -8.94
CA CYS A 59 7.50 8.49 -8.17
C CYS A 59 7.73 9.70 -9.06
N ASP A 60 8.63 9.61 -10.05
CA ASP A 60 8.88 10.67 -11.02
C ASP A 60 7.61 11.07 -11.78
N ALA A 61 6.82 10.08 -12.21
CA ALA A 61 5.55 10.33 -12.87
C ALA A 61 4.55 11.06 -11.96
N PHE A 62 4.47 10.66 -10.69
CA PHE A 62 3.58 11.28 -9.70
C PHE A 62 4.03 12.71 -9.35
N MET A 63 5.33 12.93 -9.18
CA MET A 63 5.92 14.25 -8.94
C MET A 63 5.61 15.22 -10.08
N LYS A 64 5.75 14.79 -11.34
CA LYS A 64 5.44 15.62 -12.52
C LYS A 64 4.01 16.13 -12.54
N LYS A 65 3.09 15.42 -11.91
CA LYS A 65 1.68 15.78 -11.78
C LYS A 65 1.34 16.47 -10.47
N GLY A 66 2.33 16.71 -9.62
CA GLY A 66 2.12 17.38 -8.33
C GLY A 66 1.29 16.55 -7.34
N PHE A 67 1.41 15.22 -7.39
CA PHE A 67 0.68 14.34 -6.46
C PHE A 67 1.01 14.70 -5.02
N SER A 68 -0.02 15.08 -4.27
CA SER A 68 0.13 15.60 -2.91
C SER A 68 -0.52 14.68 -1.86
N LYS A 69 -0.07 14.84 -0.63
CA LYS A 69 -0.66 14.18 0.54
C LYS A 69 -2.14 14.51 0.70
N GLU A 70 -2.52 15.77 0.47
CA GLU A 70 -3.92 16.20 0.54
C GLU A 70 -4.78 15.48 -0.50
N HIS A 71 -4.32 15.43 -1.75
CA HIS A 71 -5.00 14.68 -2.80
C HIS A 71 -5.11 13.18 -2.46
N PHE A 72 -4.03 12.61 -1.91
CA PHE A 72 -4.03 11.21 -1.48
C PHE A 72 -5.03 10.95 -0.34
N ASP A 73 -5.09 11.85 0.64
CA ASP A 73 -6.06 11.77 1.74
C ASP A 73 -7.51 11.73 1.26
N GLU A 74 -7.83 12.53 0.23
CA GLU A 74 -9.16 12.50 -0.40
C GLU A 74 -9.45 11.15 -1.07
N MET A 75 -8.48 10.62 -1.81
CA MET A 75 -8.63 9.34 -2.54
C MET A 75 -8.90 8.15 -1.64
N ILE A 76 -8.36 8.16 -0.41
CA ILE A 76 -8.44 7.01 0.50
C ILE A 76 -9.56 7.09 1.53
N LYS A 77 -10.34 8.18 1.54
CA LYS A 77 -11.43 8.41 2.52
C LYS A 77 -12.46 7.27 2.58
N GLU A 78 -12.75 6.66 1.45
CA GLU A 78 -13.76 5.61 1.32
C GLU A 78 -13.27 4.21 1.72
N ILE A 79 -11.96 4.05 1.97
CA ILE A 79 -11.39 2.76 2.35
C ILE A 79 -11.64 2.54 3.84
N SER A 80 -12.26 1.42 4.17
CA SER A 80 -12.59 1.04 5.55
C SER A 80 -12.34 -0.43 5.82
N LEU A 81 -12.20 -0.78 7.09
CA LEU A 81 -12.14 -2.17 7.53
C LEU A 81 -13.48 -2.87 7.30
N ILE A 82 -13.44 -4.17 7.03
CA ILE A 82 -14.63 -5.00 7.07
C ILE A 82 -15.16 -5.13 8.50
N ASN A 83 -16.45 -5.40 8.63
CA ASN A 83 -17.08 -5.61 9.93
C ASN A 83 -16.39 -6.74 10.70
N GLY A 84 -16.05 -6.48 11.95
CA GLY A 84 -15.41 -7.44 12.85
C GLY A 84 -13.87 -7.50 12.75
N ALA A 85 -13.24 -6.90 11.73
CA ALA A 85 -11.79 -6.92 11.60
C ALA A 85 -11.08 -6.23 12.78
N ALA A 86 -11.56 -5.07 13.19
CA ALA A 86 -11.00 -4.33 14.32
C ALA A 86 -11.12 -5.14 15.64
N ASP A 87 -12.28 -5.74 15.89
CA ASP A 87 -12.52 -6.56 17.07
C ASP A 87 -11.63 -7.81 17.09
N LEU A 88 -11.48 -8.47 15.95
CA LEU A 88 -10.60 -9.63 15.82
C LEU A 88 -9.15 -9.28 16.13
N ILE A 89 -8.63 -8.20 15.53
CA ILE A 89 -7.26 -7.74 15.77
C ILE A 89 -7.03 -7.44 17.25
N LYS A 90 -7.97 -6.75 17.89
CA LYS A 90 -7.92 -6.44 19.31
C LYS A 90 -7.91 -7.72 20.17
N GLN A 91 -8.83 -8.64 19.92
CA GLN A 91 -8.91 -9.90 20.65
C GLN A 91 -7.65 -10.75 20.54
N LEU A 92 -7.04 -10.83 19.35
CA LEU A 92 -5.77 -11.52 19.13
C LEU A 92 -4.64 -10.90 19.95
N SER A 93 -4.54 -9.58 19.92
CA SER A 93 -3.53 -8.84 20.70
C SER A 93 -3.70 -9.02 22.21
N GLU A 94 -4.94 -8.97 22.71
CA GLU A 94 -5.27 -9.20 24.13
C GLU A 94 -4.94 -10.64 24.60
N GLN A 95 -4.89 -11.59 23.66
CA GLN A 95 -4.44 -12.97 23.91
C GLN A 95 -2.91 -13.14 23.77
N ASN A 96 -2.16 -12.05 23.69
CA ASN A 96 -0.69 -12.03 23.46
C ASN A 96 -0.26 -12.74 22.17
N ILE A 97 -1.09 -12.68 21.14
CA ILE A 97 -0.76 -13.13 19.79
C ILE A 97 -0.11 -11.97 19.04
N ASP A 98 1.03 -12.22 18.41
CA ASP A 98 1.74 -11.23 17.58
C ASP A 98 0.93 -10.99 16.30
N VAL A 99 0.35 -9.78 16.16
CA VAL A 99 -0.48 -9.41 15.03
C VAL A 99 0.33 -8.55 14.05
N ARG A 100 0.38 -8.96 12.80
CA ARG A 100 1.14 -8.27 11.75
C ARG A 100 0.30 -8.10 10.50
N VAL A 101 0.58 -7.00 9.76
CA VAL A 101 -0.01 -6.73 8.44
C VAL A 101 1.11 -6.67 7.40
N VAL A 102 1.00 -7.47 6.35
CA VAL A 102 1.95 -7.51 5.23
C VAL A 102 1.20 -7.32 3.93
N SER A 103 1.50 -6.24 3.22
CA SER A 103 0.72 -5.83 2.04
C SER A 103 1.57 -5.12 0.98
N GLY A 104 1.18 -5.26 -0.27
CA GLY A 104 1.65 -4.43 -1.37
C GLY A 104 1.03 -3.03 -1.43
N ASN A 105 0.16 -2.70 -0.49
CA ASN A 105 -0.41 -1.36 -0.34
C ASN A 105 0.62 -0.40 0.28
N ILE A 106 0.19 0.76 0.72
CA ILE A 106 1.02 1.84 1.26
C ILE A 106 0.78 1.92 2.76
N SER A 107 1.84 1.94 3.57
CA SER A 107 1.77 1.91 5.04
C SER A 107 0.91 3.03 5.61
N TYR A 108 0.95 4.21 5.01
CA TYR A 108 0.12 5.35 5.38
C TYR A 108 -1.39 5.03 5.28
N VAL A 109 -1.80 4.39 4.19
CA VAL A 109 -3.20 3.98 3.98
C VAL A 109 -3.62 2.97 5.04
N ILE A 110 -2.80 1.94 5.27
CA ILE A 110 -3.07 0.88 6.23
C ILE A 110 -3.26 1.49 7.64
N LYS A 111 -2.33 2.34 8.08
CA LYS A 111 -2.41 3.01 9.38
C LYS A 111 -3.65 3.89 9.52
N ARG A 112 -4.00 4.64 8.46
CA ARG A 112 -5.18 5.51 8.47
C ARG A 112 -6.48 4.70 8.55
N VAL A 113 -6.58 3.61 7.79
CA VAL A 113 -7.77 2.73 7.80
C VAL A 113 -7.90 1.97 9.11
N LEU A 114 -6.79 1.52 9.69
CA LEU A 114 -6.78 0.87 11.02
C LEU A 114 -7.19 1.85 12.12
N GLY A 115 -6.83 3.15 11.99
CA GLY A 115 -7.09 4.13 13.05
C GLY A 115 -6.53 3.68 14.41
N GLU A 116 -7.35 3.69 15.45
CA GLU A 116 -6.96 3.26 16.80
C GLU A 116 -6.61 1.75 16.85
N THR A 117 -7.16 0.95 15.94
CA THR A 117 -6.84 -0.49 15.83
C THR A 117 -5.35 -0.74 15.53
N ALA A 118 -4.66 0.23 14.94
CA ALA A 118 -3.22 0.14 14.71
C ALA A 118 -2.40 -0.07 15.99
N ASN A 119 -2.91 0.36 17.14
CA ASN A 119 -2.25 0.15 18.44
C ASN A 119 -2.18 -1.34 18.86
N TYR A 120 -2.98 -2.18 18.24
CA TYR A 120 -3.02 -3.64 18.48
C TYR A 120 -2.24 -4.43 17.42
N VAL A 121 -1.61 -3.75 16.46
CA VAL A 121 -0.79 -4.36 15.41
C VAL A 121 0.68 -4.16 15.74
N ASN A 122 1.42 -5.26 15.86
CA ASN A 122 2.83 -5.23 16.23
C ASN A 122 3.74 -4.75 15.10
N GLU A 123 3.38 -5.06 13.85
CA GLU A 123 4.19 -4.68 12.70
C GLU A 123 3.33 -4.50 11.44
N ILE A 124 3.65 -3.47 10.67
CA ILE A 124 3.09 -3.24 9.31
C ILE A 124 4.25 -3.21 8.32
N LYS A 125 4.24 -4.13 7.36
CA LYS A 125 5.18 -4.18 6.23
C LYS A 125 4.44 -3.85 4.94
N ALA A 126 4.71 -2.68 4.40
CA ALA A 126 4.09 -2.16 3.19
C ALA A 126 4.99 -1.12 2.53
N ASN A 127 4.67 -0.72 1.31
CA ASN A 127 5.37 0.36 0.62
C ASN A 127 5.16 1.69 1.35
N GLU A 128 6.10 2.62 1.18
CA GLU A 128 6.01 3.94 1.81
C GLU A 128 6.02 5.06 0.77
N PHE A 129 5.13 6.02 0.95
CA PHE A 129 5.15 7.30 0.26
C PHE A 129 5.73 8.35 1.19
N LEU A 130 6.79 9.03 0.72
CA LEU A 130 7.39 10.15 1.45
C LEU A 130 7.03 11.44 0.73
N PHE A 131 6.48 12.39 1.50
CA PHE A 131 6.09 13.71 1.02
C PHE A 131 7.08 14.75 1.53
N ASP A 132 7.37 15.76 0.70
CA ASP A 132 8.22 16.87 1.07
C ASP A 132 7.50 17.86 2.03
N LYS A 133 8.19 18.94 2.39
CA LYS A 133 7.64 19.99 3.28
C LYS A 133 6.41 20.70 2.73
N ASN A 134 6.19 20.65 1.42
CA ASN A 134 5.03 21.22 0.72
C ASN A 134 3.90 20.19 0.55
N GLY A 135 4.09 18.97 1.05
CA GLY A 135 3.13 17.88 0.91
C GLY A 135 3.13 17.22 -0.47
N VAL A 136 4.13 17.44 -1.31
CA VAL A 136 4.27 16.78 -2.62
C VAL A 136 5.08 15.51 -2.46
N ILE A 137 4.68 14.43 -3.15
CA ILE A 137 5.45 13.18 -3.14
C ILE A 137 6.85 13.41 -3.67
N HIS A 138 7.87 12.87 -2.98
CA HIS A 138 9.25 12.98 -3.42
C HIS A 138 10.00 11.66 -3.43
N LYS A 139 9.46 10.62 -2.79
CA LYS A 139 10.05 9.28 -2.78
C LYS A 139 9.01 8.21 -2.54
N ILE A 140 9.16 7.08 -3.24
CA ILE A 140 8.47 5.83 -2.98
C ILE A 140 9.51 4.81 -2.52
N VAL A 141 9.34 4.26 -1.32
CA VAL A 141 10.17 3.19 -0.79
C VAL A 141 9.39 1.89 -0.93
N GLY A 142 9.79 1.07 -1.89
CA GLY A 142 9.17 -0.21 -2.12
C GLY A 142 9.60 -1.27 -1.11
N THR A 143 8.73 -2.22 -0.84
CA THR A 143 9.04 -3.41 -0.06
C THR A 143 9.08 -4.63 -0.97
N LYS A 144 9.79 -5.67 -0.52
CA LYS A 144 9.84 -6.96 -1.24
C LYS A 144 8.56 -7.80 -1.10
N TYR A 145 7.53 -7.26 -0.43
CA TYR A 145 6.35 -8.03 0.00
C TYR A 145 5.16 -7.95 -0.95
N ASP A 146 5.32 -7.39 -2.15
CA ASP A 146 4.23 -7.26 -3.13
C ASP A 146 3.86 -8.58 -3.81
N TYR A 147 4.85 -9.48 -4.03
CA TYR A 147 4.64 -10.73 -4.78
C TYR A 147 5.28 -11.94 -4.06
N GLU A 148 6.52 -12.25 -4.38
CA GLU A 148 7.23 -13.40 -3.81
C GLU A 148 7.68 -13.18 -2.35
N GLY A 149 7.76 -11.93 -1.94
CA GLY A 149 8.28 -11.55 -0.62
C GLY A 149 7.35 -11.92 0.54
N LYS A 150 6.02 -12.00 0.33
CA LYS A 150 5.09 -12.42 1.39
C LYS A 150 5.42 -13.82 1.90
N ALA A 151 5.69 -14.76 0.99
CA ALA A 151 6.04 -16.13 1.35
C ALA A 151 7.38 -16.24 2.11
N LYS A 152 8.30 -15.29 1.91
CA LYS A 152 9.60 -15.25 2.62
C LYS A 152 9.52 -14.56 3.98
N TYR A 153 8.43 -13.86 4.27
CA TYR A 153 8.21 -13.20 5.55
C TYR A 153 7.67 -14.18 6.61
N ILE A 154 6.95 -15.21 6.16
CA ILE A 154 6.37 -16.28 6.99
C ILE A 154 7.45 -17.31 7.33
#